data_c887caae5de39d575ffc9d84ac79c8a9
#
_entry.id   c887caae5de39d575ffc9d84ac79c8a9
#
_cell.length_a   1.000
_cell.length_b   1.000
_cell.length_c   1.000
_cell.angle_alpha   90.00
_cell.angle_beta   90.00
_cell.angle_gamma   90.00
#
_symmetry.space_group_name_H-M   'P 1'
#
loop_
_entity.id
_entity.type
_entity.pdbx_description
1 polymer ?
#
loop_
_entity_poly.entity_id
_entity_poly.type
_entity_poly.pdbx_seq_one_letter_code
_entity_poly.pdbx_strand_id
1 'polypeptide(L)'
;MASRKRQSVVGYAGVYFVEVPRSTGHGLEKVYYIRYRKQGKLIEEKAGGQYRDNMTAAKASSIRGLRMEGKDASNEEKRAAARAAKMAEES
;
A
#
# COMPACT_ATOMS: atom_id res chain seq x y z
N MET A 1 10.50 -0.18 22.53
CA MET A 1 9.94 -1.01 21.46
C MET A 1 10.82 -0.98 20.25
N ALA A 2 11.19 -2.14 19.76
CA ALA A 2 11.96 -2.21 18.54
C ALA A 2 11.07 -1.78 17.36
N SER A 3 11.52 -0.80 16.59
CA SER A 3 10.81 -0.42 15.37
C SER A 3 10.98 -1.55 14.34
N ARG A 4 9.89 -1.85 13.65
CA ARG A 4 9.93 -2.87 12.60
C ARG A 4 10.75 -2.36 11.44
N LYS A 5 11.74 -3.14 11.02
CA LYS A 5 12.58 -2.75 9.90
C LYS A 5 11.85 -2.94 8.58
N ARG A 6 11.92 -1.91 7.74
CA ARG A 6 11.46 -2.02 6.36
C ARG A 6 12.50 -2.81 5.58
N GLN A 7 12.04 -3.79 4.83
CA GLN A 7 12.91 -4.63 4.01
C GLN A 7 12.54 -4.44 2.54
N SER A 8 13.52 -4.06 1.74
CA SER A 8 13.32 -3.92 0.30
C SER A 8 13.18 -5.29 -0.35
N VAL A 9 12.30 -5.37 -1.35
CA VAL A 9 12.13 -6.61 -2.11
C VAL A 9 13.07 -6.58 -3.31
N VAL A 10 13.93 -7.60 -3.40
CA VAL A 10 14.87 -7.71 -4.53
C VAL A 10 14.06 -7.91 -5.83
N GLY A 11 14.41 -7.15 -6.86
CA GLY A 11 13.75 -7.24 -8.16
C GLY A 11 12.50 -6.39 -8.32
N TYR A 12 12.04 -5.75 -7.25
CA TYR A 12 10.85 -4.88 -7.30
C TYR A 12 11.16 -3.53 -6.67
N ALA A 13 11.64 -2.61 -7.49
CA ALA A 13 11.96 -1.27 -7.02
C ALA A 13 10.72 -0.56 -6.46
N GLY A 14 10.87 0.12 -5.33
CA GLY A 14 9.77 0.83 -4.69
C GLY A 14 8.78 -0.05 -3.93
N VAL A 15 9.05 -1.35 -3.81
CA VAL A 15 8.26 -2.27 -3.01
C VAL A 15 9.09 -2.70 -1.80
N TYR A 16 8.49 -2.63 -0.63
CA TYR A 16 9.14 -3.08 0.60
C TYR A 16 8.09 -3.70 1.52
N PHE A 17 8.54 -4.38 2.56
CA PHE A 17 7.63 -5.00 3.52
C PHE A 17 8.14 -4.85 4.94
N VAL A 18 7.23 -4.99 5.89
CA VAL A 18 7.53 -5.16 7.30
C VAL A 18 6.89 -6.46 7.77
N GLU A 19 7.50 -7.12 8.74
CA GLU A 19 6.92 -8.32 9.33
C GLU A 19 6.16 -7.94 10.58
N VAL A 20 4.93 -8.41 10.68
CA VAL A 20 4.04 -8.15 11.81
C VAL A 20 3.48 -9.47 12.34
N PRO A 21 3.12 -9.54 13.62
CA PRO A 21 2.47 -10.74 14.14
C PRO A 21 1.16 -11.01 13.40
N ARG A 22 0.92 -12.28 13.07
CA ARG A 22 -0.33 -12.68 12.44
C ARG A 22 -1.50 -12.55 13.43
N SER A 23 -2.65 -12.19 12.91
CA SER A 23 -3.86 -12.06 13.72
C SER A 23 -4.29 -13.39 14.36
N THR A 24 -3.85 -14.51 13.78
CA THR A 24 -4.11 -15.85 14.31
C THR A 24 -3.22 -16.21 15.50
N GLY A 25 -2.23 -15.35 15.82
CA GLY A 25 -1.34 -15.56 16.95
C GLY A 25 -0.11 -16.44 16.69
N HIS A 26 0.04 -16.98 15.49
CA HIS A 26 1.17 -17.85 15.14
C HIS A 26 1.93 -17.28 13.95
N GLY A 27 3.23 -17.05 14.16
CA GLY A 27 4.14 -16.62 13.11
C GLY A 27 4.00 -15.15 12.76
N LEU A 28 4.67 -14.77 11.68
CA LEU A 28 4.71 -13.40 11.20
C LEU A 28 4.07 -13.33 9.82
N GLU A 29 3.51 -12.17 9.52
CA GLU A 29 2.93 -11.88 8.22
C GLU A 29 3.68 -10.69 7.63
N LYS A 30 4.00 -10.77 6.34
CA LYS A 30 4.59 -9.65 5.63
C LYS A 30 3.48 -8.67 5.23
N VAL A 31 3.66 -7.41 5.55
CA VAL A 31 2.77 -6.35 5.10
C VAL A 31 3.54 -5.55 4.07
N TYR A 32 3.06 -5.53 2.85
CA TYR A 32 3.72 -4.89 1.73
C TYR A 32 3.31 -3.44 1.61
N TYR A 33 4.29 -2.60 1.28
CA TYR A 33 4.12 -1.17 1.05
C TYR A 33 4.71 -0.82 -0.29
N ILE A 34 4.17 0.22 -0.91
CA ILE A 34 4.68 0.76 -2.16
C ILE A 34 5.10 2.20 -1.95
N ARG A 35 6.12 2.61 -2.69
CA ARG A 35 6.65 3.98 -2.67
C ARG A 35 6.80 4.44 -4.10
N TYR A 36 6.28 5.61 -4.41
CA TYR A 36 6.37 6.17 -5.75
C TYR A 36 6.28 7.69 -5.67
N ARG A 37 6.67 8.35 -6.76
CA ARG A 37 6.53 9.80 -6.89
C ARG A 37 5.40 10.13 -7.84
N LYS A 38 4.60 11.09 -7.46
CA LYS A 38 3.50 11.59 -8.28
C LYS A 38 3.41 13.10 -8.07
N GLN A 39 3.46 13.84 -9.16
CA GLN A 39 3.41 15.31 -9.14
C GLN A 39 4.47 15.92 -8.21
N GLY A 40 5.67 15.37 -8.24
CA GLY A 40 6.79 15.85 -7.43
C GLY A 40 6.76 15.46 -5.97
N LYS A 41 5.76 14.72 -5.53
CA LYS A 41 5.63 14.26 -4.14
C LYS A 41 5.95 12.79 -4.02
N LEU A 42 6.66 12.44 -2.95
CA LEU A 42 6.92 11.05 -2.60
C LEU A 42 5.72 10.51 -1.83
N ILE A 43 5.12 9.45 -2.33
CA ILE A 43 3.94 8.82 -1.74
C ILE A 43 4.32 7.42 -1.28
N GLU A 44 3.96 7.09 -0.04
CA GLU A 44 4.09 5.74 0.50
C GLU A 44 2.70 5.25 0.88
N GLU A 45 2.35 4.04 0.45
CA GLU A 45 1.04 3.48 0.73
C GLU A 45 1.17 2.00 1.09
N LYS A 46 0.26 1.53 1.93
CA LYS A 46 0.14 0.13 2.24
C LYS A 46 -0.51 -0.58 1.05
N ALA A 47 0.16 -1.60 0.52
CA ALA A 47 -0.38 -2.42 -0.56
C ALA A 47 -1.29 -3.51 0.00
N GLY A 48 -0.87 -4.19 1.07
CA GLY A 48 -1.69 -5.20 1.71
C GLY A 48 -0.86 -6.24 2.45
N GLY A 49 -1.54 -7.09 3.20
CA GLY A 49 -0.93 -8.17 3.97
C GLY A 49 -0.79 -9.46 3.17
N GLN A 50 0.25 -10.21 3.45
CA GLN A 50 0.58 -11.45 2.76
C GLN A 50 -0.57 -12.47 2.84
N TYR A 51 -1.11 -12.67 4.01
CA TYR A 51 -2.18 -13.66 4.21
C TYR A 51 -3.55 -13.00 4.24
N ARG A 52 -3.65 -11.86 4.89
CA ARG A 52 -4.93 -11.14 5.04
C ARG A 52 -5.51 -10.72 3.70
N ASP A 53 -4.66 -10.17 2.83
CA ASP A 53 -5.09 -9.62 1.54
C ASP A 53 -4.55 -10.43 0.36
N ASN A 54 -3.92 -11.56 0.64
CA ASN A 54 -3.28 -12.39 -0.37
C ASN A 54 -2.29 -11.58 -1.24
N MET A 55 -1.57 -10.66 -0.61
CA MET A 55 -0.64 -9.77 -1.30
C MET A 55 0.68 -10.46 -1.55
N THR A 56 1.29 -10.14 -2.69
CA THR A 56 2.64 -10.57 -3.05
C THR A 56 3.43 -9.35 -3.51
N ALA A 57 4.76 -9.50 -3.58
CA ALA A 57 5.61 -8.43 -4.11
C ALA A 57 5.25 -8.07 -5.55
N ALA A 58 4.93 -9.06 -6.36
CA ALA A 58 4.53 -8.84 -7.76
C ALA A 58 3.22 -8.04 -7.85
N LYS A 59 2.23 -8.39 -7.03
CA LYS A 59 0.96 -7.65 -6.98
C LYS A 59 1.18 -6.22 -6.49
N ALA A 60 1.99 -6.04 -5.46
CA ALA A 60 2.32 -4.72 -4.94
C ALA A 60 3.02 -3.86 -6.01
N SER A 61 3.95 -4.46 -6.76
CA SER A 61 4.64 -3.78 -7.85
C SER A 61 3.66 -3.36 -8.96
N SER A 62 2.69 -4.21 -9.28
CA SER A 62 1.65 -3.89 -10.26
C SER A 62 0.80 -2.71 -9.81
N ILE A 63 0.40 -2.69 -8.55
CA ILE A 63 -0.36 -1.57 -7.97
C ILE A 63 0.46 -0.29 -8.07
N ARG A 64 1.75 -0.36 -7.73
CA ARG A 64 2.65 0.79 -7.84
C ARG A 64 2.69 1.34 -9.27
N GLY A 65 2.82 0.47 -10.25
CA GLY A 65 2.83 0.87 -11.65
C GLY A 65 1.56 1.59 -12.06
N LEU A 66 0.40 1.06 -11.67
CA LEU A 66 -0.89 1.67 -11.97
C LEU A 66 -1.03 3.06 -11.34
N ARG A 67 -0.56 3.21 -10.10
CA ARG A 67 -0.59 4.50 -9.41
C ARG A 67 0.33 5.53 -10.07
N MET A 68 1.51 5.11 -10.48
CA MET A 68 2.48 5.97 -11.16
C MET A 68 1.97 6.44 -12.51
N GLU A 69 1.25 5.59 -13.23
CA GLU A 69 0.66 5.93 -14.52
C GLU A 69 -0.62 6.76 -14.40
N GLY A 70 -1.12 6.94 -13.20
CA GLY A 70 -2.36 7.67 -12.96
C GLY A 70 -3.61 6.90 -13.34
N LYS A 71 -3.50 5.59 -13.57
CA LYS A 71 -4.64 4.74 -13.94
C LYS A 71 -5.45 4.31 -12.71
N ASP A 72 -4.89 4.48 -11.51
CA ASP A 72 -5.57 4.17 -10.27
C ASP A 72 -5.33 5.32 -9.29
N ALA A 73 -6.34 5.64 -8.50
CA ALA A 73 -6.23 6.71 -7.51
C ALA A 73 -5.50 6.23 -6.27
N SER A 74 -4.74 7.14 -5.63
CA SER A 74 -4.11 6.84 -4.35
C SER A 74 -5.19 6.63 -3.27
N ASN A 75 -4.80 6.05 -2.14
CA ASN A 75 -5.74 5.87 -1.04
C ASN A 75 -6.31 7.20 -0.54
N GLU A 76 -5.47 8.23 -0.52
CA GLU A 76 -5.90 9.57 -0.13
C GLU A 76 -6.89 10.15 -1.13
N GLU A 77 -6.62 10.01 -2.43
CA GLU A 77 -7.52 10.46 -3.50
C GLU A 77 -8.87 9.74 -3.43
N LYS A 78 -8.85 8.43 -3.18
CA LYS A 78 -10.08 7.64 -3.04
C LYS A 78 -10.90 8.10 -1.84
N ARG A 79 -10.27 8.41 -0.73
CA ARG A 79 -10.95 8.92 0.47
C ARG A 79 -11.57 10.29 0.20
N ALA A 80 -10.84 11.16 -0.48
CA ALA A 80 -11.32 12.49 -0.82
C ALA A 80 -12.53 12.42 -1.77
N ALA A 81 -12.46 11.54 -2.78
CA ALA A 81 -13.56 11.34 -3.72
C ALA A 81 -14.80 10.77 -3.01
N ALA A 82 -14.62 9.80 -2.13
CA ALA A 82 -15.73 9.22 -1.36
C ALA A 82 -16.38 10.25 -0.45
N ARG A 83 -15.57 11.10 0.18
CA ARG A 83 -16.06 12.17 1.05
C ARG A 83 -16.85 13.21 0.27
N ALA A 84 -16.34 13.61 -0.89
CA ALA A 84 -17.02 14.58 -1.75
C ALA A 84 -18.35 14.03 -2.27
N ALA A 85 -18.38 12.76 -2.69
CA ALA A 85 -19.60 12.10 -3.16
C ALA A 85 -20.64 12.02 -2.05
N LYS A 86 -20.24 11.71 -0.82
CA LYS A 86 -21.13 11.64 0.33
C LYS A 86 -21.72 13.01 0.65
N MET A 87 -20.91 14.06 0.61
CA MET A 87 -21.38 15.42 0.83
C MET A 87 -22.38 15.87 -0.24
N ALA A 88 -22.15 15.49 -1.48
CA ALA A 88 -23.07 15.82 -2.58
C ALA A 88 -24.43 15.14 -2.39
N GLU A 89 -24.45 13.91 -1.88
CA GLU A 89 -25.69 13.19 -1.62
C GLU A 89 -26.49 13.79 -0.45
N GLU A 90 -25.81 14.38 0.52
CA GLU A 90 -26.45 14.96 1.70
C GLU A 90 -26.96 16.38 1.49
N SER A 91 -26.57 17.02 0.41
CA SER A 91 -26.96 18.43 0.13
C SER A 91 -28.28 18.59 -0.61
#